data_eaf2bffcdf119ec030b813be6e7bd622
#
_entry.id   eaf2bffcdf119ec030b813be6e7bd622
#
_cell.length_a   1.000
_cell.length_b   1.000
_cell.length_c   1.000
_cell.angle_alpha   90.00
_cell.angle_beta   90.00
_cell.angle_gamma   90.00
#
_symmetry.space_group_name_H-M   'P 1'
#
loop_
_entity.id
_entity.type
_entity.pdbx_description
1 polymer ?
#
loop_
_entity_poly.entity_id
_entity_poly.type
_entity_poly.pdbx_seq_one_letter_code
_entity_poly.pdbx_strand_id
1 'polypeptide(L)'
;TQDPMFIRFSSQEDINTYTPTATNTAGTQRLADGSKLVGAIRGRDAIYIWTDTALFIMRFVGPPFTFSFQQVGTNCGLIGQNAAVEVDGTAYWMSENGFFRYTGKLESLPCLVEDHVFDDINTTPKQHINAGLNNLFGEVMWFYPNSGSGVVNRMVAYNYLDSSPERPVWTTGTLARTAWEDSAIFGKPHATEYDSSAETADTDVNYVHGNTDGASTYYEHETGLNQVKGGQTSAIAANIESGSFDIGRQGLAGDGEFMMKIRRVLPDFLAQTGDARVTLNLRDFPNQTKASSSLGPFTINSSSTKIDTRARAREISLKVENTSTGQFWKLGTFRIDFQPDGRR
;
A
#
# COMPACT_ATOMS: atom_id res chain seq x y z
N THR A 1 13.56 -17.54 -32.02
CA THR A 1 12.72 -16.96 -30.92
C THR A 1 13.47 -17.13 -29.62
N GLN A 2 13.68 -16.08 -28.87
CA GLN A 2 14.37 -16.13 -27.59
C GLN A 2 13.41 -16.74 -26.56
N ASP A 3 13.86 -17.77 -25.82
CA ASP A 3 13.03 -18.37 -24.76
C ASP A 3 12.92 -17.38 -23.58
N PRO A 4 11.71 -16.96 -23.16
CA PRO A 4 11.50 -15.96 -22.12
C PRO A 4 11.84 -16.45 -20.70
N MET A 5 12.20 -17.74 -20.55
CA MET A 5 12.56 -18.36 -19.28
C MET A 5 14.06 -18.52 -19.05
N PHE A 6 14.89 -18.02 -19.98
CA PHE A 6 16.34 -18.14 -19.88
C PHE A 6 16.98 -16.95 -19.14
N ILE A 7 17.81 -17.29 -18.18
CA ILE A 7 18.75 -16.36 -17.54
C ILE A 7 20.12 -16.60 -18.14
N ARG A 8 20.82 -15.51 -18.46
CA ARG A 8 22.22 -15.52 -18.88
C ARG A 8 23.03 -14.64 -17.97
N PHE A 9 24.22 -15.10 -17.58
CA PHE A 9 25.18 -14.32 -16.82
C PHE A 9 26.52 -14.28 -17.54
N SER A 10 27.20 -13.16 -17.41
CA SER A 10 28.50 -12.93 -18.05
C SER A 10 29.61 -13.68 -17.31
N SER A 11 30.77 -13.76 -17.94
CA SER A 11 32.01 -14.16 -17.29
C SER A 11 32.38 -13.19 -16.17
N GLN A 12 33.07 -13.66 -15.16
CA GLN A 12 33.58 -12.84 -14.06
C GLN A 12 34.45 -11.70 -14.62
N GLU A 13 34.19 -10.49 -14.14
CA GLU A 13 34.93 -9.26 -14.54
C GLU A 13 34.87 -8.90 -16.04
N ASP A 14 34.06 -9.59 -16.83
CA ASP A 14 33.85 -9.33 -18.25
C ASP A 14 32.37 -9.31 -18.63
N ILE A 15 31.80 -8.13 -18.71
CA ILE A 15 30.39 -7.91 -19.04
C ILE A 15 30.03 -8.16 -20.50
N ASN A 16 31.02 -8.39 -21.36
CA ASN A 16 30.80 -8.62 -22.80
C ASN A 16 30.75 -10.12 -23.16
N THR A 17 31.27 -10.99 -22.30
CA THR A 17 31.32 -12.44 -22.56
C THR A 17 30.18 -13.17 -21.89
N TYR A 18 29.17 -13.56 -22.67
CA TYR A 18 28.00 -14.35 -22.25
C TYR A 18 27.95 -15.77 -22.82
N THR A 19 28.92 -16.14 -23.66
CA THR A 19 28.98 -17.50 -24.23
C THR A 19 29.75 -18.40 -23.30
N PRO A 20 29.13 -19.46 -22.74
CA PRO A 20 29.84 -20.39 -21.86
C PRO A 20 30.96 -21.15 -22.61
N THR A 21 32.12 -21.24 -22.00
CA THR A 21 33.26 -22.04 -22.48
C THR A 21 33.87 -22.79 -21.29
N ALA A 22 34.76 -23.73 -21.56
CA ALA A 22 35.45 -24.48 -20.52
C ALA A 22 36.39 -23.59 -19.65
N THR A 23 36.73 -22.39 -20.11
CA THR A 23 37.72 -21.52 -19.49
C THR A 23 37.13 -20.24 -18.89
N ASN A 24 35.85 -19.99 -19.03
CA ASN A 24 35.19 -18.81 -18.47
C ASN A 24 34.07 -19.19 -17.47
N THR A 25 33.54 -18.22 -16.76
CA THR A 25 32.47 -18.40 -15.77
C THR A 25 31.10 -17.98 -16.29
N ALA A 26 30.98 -17.64 -17.59
CA ALA A 26 29.72 -17.35 -18.23
C ALA A 26 28.79 -18.58 -18.20
N GLY A 27 27.50 -18.35 -18.07
CA GLY A 27 26.56 -19.45 -18.02
C GLY A 27 25.14 -19.08 -18.39
N THR A 28 24.32 -20.11 -18.51
CA THR A 28 22.91 -19.98 -18.82
C THR A 28 22.11 -20.95 -17.97
N GLN A 29 20.93 -20.51 -17.52
CA GLN A 29 20.00 -21.36 -16.81
C GLN A 29 18.57 -21.09 -17.30
N ARG A 30 17.86 -22.16 -17.64
CA ARG A 30 16.43 -22.10 -17.88
C ARG A 30 15.68 -22.39 -16.60
N LEU A 31 14.75 -21.53 -16.21
CA LEU A 31 13.86 -21.79 -15.07
C LEU A 31 12.76 -22.77 -15.49
N ALA A 32 12.33 -23.61 -14.54
CA ALA A 32 11.45 -24.72 -14.83
C ALA A 32 9.96 -24.41 -14.69
N ASP A 33 9.59 -23.37 -13.92
CA ASP A 33 8.20 -23.05 -13.60
C ASP A 33 7.85 -21.62 -14.05
N GLY A 34 6.78 -21.50 -14.80
CA GLY A 34 6.29 -20.27 -15.41
C GLY A 34 6.35 -20.25 -16.92
N SER A 35 5.83 -19.17 -17.51
CA SER A 35 5.85 -18.94 -18.95
C SER A 35 6.84 -17.85 -19.37
N LYS A 36 7.16 -16.94 -18.47
CA LYS A 36 8.12 -15.83 -18.67
C LYS A 36 8.72 -15.34 -17.38
N LEU A 37 9.92 -14.80 -17.47
CA LEU A 37 10.51 -13.97 -16.42
C LEU A 37 9.78 -12.63 -16.37
N VAL A 38 9.40 -12.18 -15.16
CA VAL A 38 8.71 -10.90 -14.95
C VAL A 38 9.66 -9.86 -14.39
N GLY A 39 10.41 -10.19 -13.35
CA GLY A 39 11.32 -9.24 -12.71
C GLY A 39 12.32 -9.92 -11.79
N ALA A 40 13.29 -9.13 -11.35
CA ALA A 40 14.27 -9.56 -10.36
C ALA A 40 14.71 -8.39 -9.50
N ILE A 41 14.98 -8.65 -8.22
CA ILE A 41 15.59 -7.67 -7.31
C ILE A 41 16.81 -8.27 -6.62
N ARG A 42 17.72 -7.40 -6.22
CA ARG A 42 18.86 -7.78 -5.40
C ARG A 42 18.42 -7.90 -3.95
N GLY A 43 18.64 -9.06 -3.35
CA GLY A 43 18.55 -9.23 -1.90
C GLY A 43 19.92 -9.17 -1.25
N ARG A 44 19.98 -9.42 0.06
CA ARG A 44 21.22 -9.35 0.86
C ARG A 44 22.27 -10.36 0.38
N ASP A 45 21.89 -11.63 0.21
CA ASP A 45 22.82 -12.74 -0.09
C ASP A 45 22.44 -13.48 -1.38
N ALA A 46 21.47 -12.97 -2.13
CA ALA A 46 20.91 -13.62 -3.31
C ALA A 46 20.25 -12.62 -4.24
N ILE A 47 19.95 -13.05 -5.45
CA ILE A 47 19.05 -12.37 -6.37
C ILE A 47 17.73 -13.12 -6.34
N TYR A 48 16.65 -12.42 -6.07
CA TYR A 48 15.28 -12.94 -6.17
C TYR A 48 14.76 -12.72 -7.58
N ILE A 49 14.28 -13.80 -8.20
CA ILE A 49 13.86 -13.80 -9.60
C ILE A 49 12.45 -14.37 -9.66
N TRP A 50 11.54 -13.60 -10.21
CA TRP A 50 10.15 -14.03 -10.37
C TRP A 50 9.83 -14.34 -11.82
N THR A 51 9.13 -15.44 -11.97
CA THR A 51 8.32 -15.70 -13.16
C THR A 51 6.89 -15.18 -12.93
N ASP A 52 6.04 -15.39 -13.89
CA ASP A 52 4.59 -15.14 -13.76
C ASP A 52 3.90 -16.06 -12.75
N THR A 53 4.53 -17.15 -12.30
CA THR A 53 3.94 -18.13 -11.37
C THR A 53 4.76 -18.40 -10.12
N ALA A 54 6.08 -18.24 -10.17
CA ALA A 54 6.97 -18.74 -9.14
C ALA A 54 8.08 -17.76 -8.74
N LEU A 55 8.64 -17.96 -7.55
CA LEU A 55 9.86 -17.30 -7.06
C LEU A 55 11.03 -18.26 -7.11
N PHE A 56 12.13 -17.80 -7.69
CA PHE A 56 13.44 -18.45 -7.70
C PHE A 56 14.47 -17.59 -6.99
N ILE A 57 15.44 -18.26 -6.37
CA ILE A 57 16.58 -17.61 -5.74
C ILE A 57 17.84 -18.02 -6.48
N MET A 58 18.59 -17.03 -6.93
CA MET A 58 19.90 -17.19 -7.54
C MET A 58 20.97 -16.80 -6.52
N ARG A 59 21.88 -17.74 -6.19
CA ARG A 59 22.97 -17.53 -5.25
C ARG A 59 24.32 -17.86 -5.89
N PHE A 60 25.33 -17.06 -5.58
CA PHE A 60 26.69 -17.39 -5.95
C PHE A 60 27.19 -18.57 -5.10
N VAL A 61 27.67 -19.62 -5.78
CA VAL A 61 28.18 -20.85 -5.15
C VAL A 61 29.64 -21.13 -5.53
N GLY A 62 30.20 -20.38 -6.46
CA GLY A 62 31.56 -20.57 -6.97
C GLY A 62 31.69 -21.73 -7.97
N PRO A 63 32.94 -21.96 -8.45
CA PRO A 63 33.21 -23.01 -9.43
C PRO A 63 32.82 -24.40 -8.90
N PRO A 64 32.33 -25.30 -9.79
CA PRO A 64 32.23 -25.16 -11.23
C PRO A 64 30.94 -24.53 -11.74
N PHE A 65 29.94 -24.29 -10.87
CA PHE A 65 28.60 -23.89 -11.29
C PHE A 65 28.36 -22.39 -11.32
N THR A 66 29.23 -21.60 -10.71
CA THR A 66 29.10 -20.13 -10.54
C THR A 66 27.87 -19.72 -9.73
N PHE A 67 26.66 -20.03 -10.19
CA PHE A 67 25.41 -19.77 -9.50
C PHE A 67 24.56 -21.02 -9.34
N SER A 68 23.85 -21.08 -8.22
CA SER A 68 22.74 -22.02 -8.00
C SER A 68 21.41 -21.30 -8.19
N PHE A 69 20.41 -22.05 -8.68
CA PHE A 69 19.04 -21.58 -8.86
C PHE A 69 18.11 -22.51 -8.10
N GLN A 70 17.40 -21.97 -7.15
CA GLN A 70 16.46 -22.72 -6.32
C GLN A 70 15.07 -22.12 -6.43
N GLN A 71 14.10 -22.95 -6.80
CA GLN A 71 12.68 -22.58 -6.68
C GLN A 71 12.26 -22.64 -5.22
N VAL A 72 11.61 -21.60 -4.72
CA VAL A 72 11.19 -21.52 -3.31
C VAL A 72 9.68 -21.54 -3.14
N GLY A 73 8.92 -21.34 -4.22
CA GLY A 73 7.47 -21.43 -4.19
C GLY A 73 6.83 -21.29 -5.55
N THR A 74 5.57 -21.69 -5.61
CA THR A 74 4.66 -21.59 -6.76
C THR A 74 3.43 -20.78 -6.37
N ASN A 75 2.63 -20.33 -7.35
CA ASN A 75 1.45 -19.48 -7.16
C ASN A 75 1.76 -18.16 -6.40
N CYS A 76 2.98 -17.67 -6.56
CA CYS A 76 3.49 -16.47 -5.92
C CYS A 76 4.28 -15.60 -6.92
N GLY A 77 3.93 -15.67 -8.20
CA GLY A 77 4.56 -14.90 -9.26
C GLY A 77 4.44 -13.39 -9.03
N LEU A 78 5.20 -12.62 -9.80
CA LEU A 78 5.20 -11.16 -9.71
C LEU A 78 4.19 -10.58 -10.69
N ILE A 79 3.35 -9.65 -10.23
CA ILE A 79 2.31 -9.03 -11.08
C ILE A 79 2.92 -8.10 -12.14
N GLY A 80 3.99 -7.39 -11.81
CA GLY A 80 4.70 -6.44 -12.69
C GLY A 80 6.16 -6.34 -12.34
N GLN A 81 7.02 -5.96 -13.27
CA GLN A 81 8.48 -6.01 -13.11
C GLN A 81 9.03 -5.21 -11.92
N ASN A 82 8.32 -4.15 -11.50
CA ASN A 82 8.72 -3.26 -10.42
C ASN A 82 7.86 -3.43 -9.17
N ALA A 83 7.04 -4.50 -9.07
CA ALA A 83 6.11 -4.71 -7.98
C ALA A 83 6.72 -5.43 -6.75
N ALA A 84 8.05 -5.45 -6.64
CA ALA A 84 8.77 -6.06 -5.55
C ALA A 84 9.82 -5.12 -4.96
N VAL A 85 10.00 -5.18 -3.65
CA VAL A 85 11.05 -4.47 -2.90
C VAL A 85 11.68 -5.38 -1.86
N GLU A 86 12.87 -5.01 -1.42
CA GLU A 86 13.57 -5.71 -0.32
C GLU A 86 13.88 -4.71 0.78
N VAL A 87 13.63 -5.10 2.02
CA VAL A 87 14.01 -4.36 3.23
C VAL A 87 14.46 -5.32 4.30
N ASP A 88 15.63 -5.05 4.89
CA ASP A 88 16.21 -5.81 6.00
C ASP A 88 16.31 -7.33 5.76
N GLY A 89 16.60 -7.75 4.53
CA GLY A 89 16.71 -9.16 4.16
C GLY A 89 15.39 -9.84 3.82
N THR A 90 14.28 -9.10 3.86
CA THR A 90 12.95 -9.58 3.52
C THR A 90 12.51 -9.01 2.18
N ALA A 91 12.13 -9.87 1.24
CA ALA A 91 11.49 -9.44 0.01
C ALA A 91 9.97 -9.39 0.19
N TYR A 92 9.36 -8.31 -0.29
CA TYR A 92 7.91 -8.12 -0.33
C TYR A 92 7.47 -7.88 -1.77
N TRP A 93 6.37 -8.49 -2.20
CA TRP A 93 5.87 -8.27 -3.56
C TRP A 93 4.36 -8.46 -3.68
N MET A 94 3.82 -7.88 -4.74
CA MET A 94 2.45 -8.05 -5.17
C MET A 94 2.39 -9.09 -6.29
N SER A 95 1.55 -10.08 -6.10
CA SER A 95 1.20 -11.10 -7.10
C SER A 95 -0.18 -10.80 -7.69
N GLU A 96 -0.61 -11.57 -8.68
CA GLU A 96 -2.00 -11.54 -9.16
C GLU A 96 -3.02 -12.05 -8.14
N ASN A 97 -2.55 -12.86 -7.17
CA ASN A 97 -3.38 -13.57 -6.20
C ASN A 97 -3.11 -13.14 -4.76
N GLY A 98 -2.58 -11.95 -4.52
CA GLY A 98 -2.34 -11.45 -3.18
C GLY A 98 -0.93 -10.88 -2.98
N PHE A 99 -0.61 -10.65 -1.73
CA PHE A 99 0.69 -10.13 -1.30
C PHE A 99 1.50 -11.20 -0.61
N PHE A 100 2.79 -11.18 -0.85
CA PHE A 100 3.72 -12.18 -0.33
C PHE A 100 4.96 -11.56 0.28
N ARG A 101 5.62 -12.32 1.16
CA ARG A 101 6.96 -12.02 1.65
C ARG A 101 7.84 -13.25 1.65
N TYR A 102 9.15 -13.01 1.57
CA TYR A 102 10.17 -14.04 1.72
C TYR A 102 11.23 -13.59 2.72
N THR A 103 11.34 -14.34 3.83
CA THR A 103 12.30 -14.12 4.93
C THR A 103 13.26 -15.30 5.11
N GLY A 104 13.47 -16.10 4.04
CA GLY A 104 14.02 -17.46 4.10
C GLY A 104 12.94 -18.53 3.97
N LYS A 105 11.69 -18.17 4.20
CA LYS A 105 10.49 -18.95 3.96
C LYS A 105 9.49 -18.10 3.19
N LEU A 106 8.80 -18.69 2.22
CA LEU A 106 7.70 -18.06 1.51
C LEU A 106 6.46 -18.01 2.42
N GLU A 107 5.87 -16.83 2.54
CA GLU A 107 4.65 -16.59 3.30
C GLU A 107 3.72 -15.64 2.54
N SER A 108 2.42 -15.96 2.55
CA SER A 108 1.39 -15.01 2.15
C SER A 108 1.22 -13.95 3.25
N LEU A 109 1.09 -12.69 2.87
CA LEU A 109 0.75 -11.61 3.80
C LEU A 109 -0.76 -11.57 3.98
N PRO A 110 -1.29 -11.75 5.20
CA PRO A 110 -2.71 -11.53 5.46
C PRO A 110 -3.08 -10.08 5.11
N CYS A 111 -4.00 -9.89 4.19
CA CYS A 111 -4.41 -8.57 3.73
C CYS A 111 -5.91 -8.35 4.00
N LEU A 112 -6.21 -7.38 4.88
CA LEU A 112 -7.59 -7.04 5.24
C LEU A 112 -8.29 -6.19 4.16
N VAL A 113 -7.54 -5.68 3.21
CA VAL A 113 -8.03 -4.84 2.09
C VAL A 113 -7.84 -5.53 0.73
N GLU A 114 -7.65 -6.85 0.73
CA GLU A 114 -7.35 -7.63 -0.47
C GLU A 114 -8.44 -7.47 -1.53
N ASP A 115 -9.70 -7.70 -1.17
CA ASP A 115 -10.84 -7.54 -2.08
C ASP A 115 -10.92 -6.10 -2.63
N HIS A 116 -10.70 -5.09 -1.76
CA HIS A 116 -10.72 -3.69 -2.19
C HIS A 116 -9.65 -3.37 -3.25
N VAL A 117 -8.48 -4.00 -3.15
CA VAL A 117 -7.38 -3.79 -4.09
C VAL A 117 -7.60 -4.58 -5.38
N PHE A 118 -7.88 -5.88 -5.28
CA PHE A 118 -7.91 -6.77 -6.44
C PHE A 118 -9.22 -6.68 -7.25
N ASP A 119 -10.32 -6.22 -6.65
CA ASP A 119 -11.55 -5.90 -7.38
C ASP A 119 -11.44 -4.57 -8.15
N ASP A 120 -10.58 -3.65 -7.72
CA ASP A 120 -10.40 -2.33 -8.36
C ASP A 120 -9.18 -2.25 -9.30
N ILE A 121 -8.24 -3.19 -9.24
CA ILE A 121 -6.99 -3.12 -10.00
C ILE A 121 -7.20 -3.34 -11.51
N ASN A 122 -6.55 -2.50 -12.34
CA ASN A 122 -6.43 -2.76 -13.77
C ASN A 122 -5.16 -3.58 -14.05
N THR A 123 -5.35 -4.84 -14.42
CA THR A 123 -4.25 -5.76 -14.73
C THR A 123 -3.74 -5.67 -16.17
N THR A 124 -4.34 -4.84 -17.02
CA THR A 124 -3.86 -4.67 -18.41
C THR A 124 -2.50 -4.00 -18.47
N PRO A 125 -2.26 -2.83 -17.79
CA PRO A 125 -0.96 -2.19 -17.76
C PRO A 125 -0.12 -2.64 -16.55
N LYS A 126 0.08 -3.95 -16.35
CA LYS A 126 0.85 -4.52 -15.23
C LYS A 126 2.26 -3.92 -15.06
N GLN A 127 2.88 -3.49 -16.16
CA GLN A 127 4.19 -2.85 -16.15
C GLN A 127 4.21 -1.49 -15.42
N HIS A 128 3.06 -0.88 -15.20
CA HIS A 128 2.95 0.37 -14.45
C HIS A 128 2.87 0.17 -12.94
N ILE A 129 2.58 -1.06 -12.50
CA ILE A 129 2.54 -1.38 -11.06
C ILE A 129 3.96 -1.35 -10.52
N ASN A 130 4.17 -0.55 -9.48
CA ASN A 130 5.48 -0.42 -8.86
C ASN A 130 5.37 -0.44 -7.33
N ALA A 131 6.44 -0.84 -6.70
CA ALA A 131 6.56 -0.89 -5.25
C ALA A 131 7.59 0.14 -4.77
N GLY A 132 7.39 0.65 -3.56
CA GLY A 132 8.29 1.58 -2.90
C GLY A 132 8.38 1.30 -1.40
N LEU A 133 9.45 1.79 -0.80
CA LEU A 133 9.68 1.73 0.64
C LEU A 133 9.55 3.12 1.25
N ASN A 134 8.89 3.21 2.39
CA ASN A 134 8.93 4.37 3.26
C ASN A 134 9.50 3.93 4.62
N ASN A 135 10.82 3.92 4.73
CA ASN A 135 11.51 3.49 5.95
C ASN A 135 11.25 4.40 7.16
N LEU A 136 10.83 5.66 6.94
CA LEU A 136 10.49 6.58 8.02
C LEU A 136 9.31 6.07 8.86
N PHE A 137 8.40 5.33 8.25
CA PHE A 137 7.21 4.79 8.89
C PHE A 137 7.12 3.26 8.85
N GLY A 138 8.13 2.58 8.29
CA GLY A 138 8.14 1.13 8.19
C GLY A 138 7.08 0.57 7.24
N GLU A 139 6.93 1.20 6.08
CA GLU A 139 5.90 0.84 5.11
C GLU A 139 6.47 0.33 3.80
N VAL A 140 5.88 -0.74 3.28
CA VAL A 140 6.00 -1.17 1.89
C VAL A 140 4.74 -0.74 1.17
N MET A 141 4.90 0.01 0.08
CA MET A 141 3.80 0.56 -0.69
C MET A 141 3.78 -0.04 -2.09
N TRP A 142 2.58 -0.30 -2.63
CA TRP A 142 2.37 -0.63 -4.02
C TRP A 142 1.46 0.40 -4.66
N PHE A 143 1.89 0.93 -5.78
CA PHE A 143 1.17 1.89 -6.58
C PHE A 143 0.62 1.20 -7.82
N TYR A 144 -0.68 1.34 -8.08
CA TYR A 144 -1.35 0.60 -9.13
C TYR A 144 -2.44 1.45 -9.82
N PRO A 145 -2.78 1.14 -11.09
CA PRO A 145 -3.93 1.74 -11.76
C PRO A 145 -5.21 1.04 -11.33
N ASN A 146 -6.27 1.80 -11.06
CA ASN A 146 -7.58 1.22 -10.83
C ASN A 146 -8.25 0.77 -12.13
N SER A 147 -9.37 0.05 -12.02
CA SER A 147 -10.11 -0.54 -13.16
C SER A 147 -10.52 0.48 -14.24
N GLY A 148 -10.66 1.74 -13.89
CA GLY A 148 -10.99 2.83 -14.82
C GLY A 148 -9.81 3.60 -15.38
N SER A 149 -8.55 3.22 -15.07
CA SER A 149 -7.36 3.97 -15.42
C SER A 149 -6.30 3.11 -16.10
N GLY A 150 -5.63 3.68 -17.10
CA GLY A 150 -4.41 3.13 -17.68
C GLY A 150 -3.12 3.58 -16.99
N VAL A 151 -3.23 4.55 -16.07
CA VAL A 151 -2.10 5.11 -15.31
C VAL A 151 -2.30 4.91 -13.81
N VAL A 152 -1.20 4.88 -13.07
CA VAL A 152 -1.21 4.68 -11.62
C VAL A 152 -1.97 5.82 -10.94
N ASN A 153 -2.93 5.48 -10.09
CA ASN A 153 -3.76 6.43 -9.36
C ASN A 153 -4.22 5.93 -7.98
N ARG A 154 -3.80 4.75 -7.57
CA ARG A 154 -4.09 4.13 -6.28
C ARG A 154 -2.81 3.70 -5.59
N MET A 155 -2.91 3.57 -4.29
CA MET A 155 -1.85 3.07 -3.42
C MET A 155 -2.43 2.12 -2.37
N VAL A 156 -1.69 1.07 -2.07
CA VAL A 156 -1.87 0.24 -0.88
C VAL A 156 -0.54 0.12 -0.16
N ALA A 157 -0.54 0.26 1.15
CA ALA A 157 0.64 0.18 1.98
C ALA A 157 0.48 -0.87 3.07
N TYR A 158 1.53 -1.63 3.31
CA TYR A 158 1.68 -2.57 4.42
C TYR A 158 2.71 -2.04 5.40
N ASN A 159 2.31 -1.82 6.65
CA ASN A 159 3.25 -1.43 7.69
C ASN A 159 3.91 -2.69 8.28
N TYR A 160 5.20 -2.90 7.98
CA TYR A 160 5.94 -4.10 8.41
C TYR A 160 6.46 -4.02 9.84
N LEU A 161 6.52 -2.83 10.45
CA LEU A 161 6.94 -2.64 11.83
C LEU A 161 5.80 -2.88 12.83
N ASP A 162 4.60 -2.37 12.51
CA ASP A 162 3.43 -2.42 13.40
C ASP A 162 2.55 -3.65 13.17
N SER A 163 2.80 -4.40 12.09
CA SER A 163 2.02 -5.59 11.74
C SER A 163 2.46 -6.84 12.49
N SER A 164 1.48 -7.65 12.87
CA SER A 164 1.67 -9.04 13.28
C SER A 164 0.78 -9.97 12.45
N PRO A 165 1.01 -11.28 12.44
CA PRO A 165 0.16 -12.23 11.70
C PRO A 165 -1.32 -12.14 12.07
N GLU A 166 -1.63 -11.79 13.33
CA GLU A 166 -2.99 -11.67 13.85
C GLU A 166 -3.57 -10.26 13.66
N ARG A 167 -2.73 -9.27 13.45
CA ARG A 167 -3.11 -7.86 13.30
C ARG A 167 -2.28 -7.19 12.21
N PRO A 168 -2.52 -7.52 10.95
CA PRO A 168 -1.85 -6.87 9.84
C PRO A 168 -2.36 -5.42 9.70
N VAL A 169 -1.44 -4.48 9.51
CA VAL A 169 -1.74 -3.06 9.36
C VAL A 169 -1.59 -2.68 7.90
N TRP A 170 -2.72 -2.30 7.29
CA TRP A 170 -2.80 -1.90 5.90
C TRP A 170 -3.46 -0.53 5.76
N THR A 171 -3.01 0.23 4.77
CA THR A 171 -3.57 1.54 4.41
C THR A 171 -3.79 1.59 2.90
N THR A 172 -4.88 2.19 2.48
CA THR A 172 -5.17 2.44 1.06
C THR A 172 -5.31 3.93 0.80
N GLY A 173 -5.03 4.35 -0.43
CA GLY A 173 -5.14 5.76 -0.78
C GLY A 173 -5.22 6.01 -2.29
N THR A 174 -5.63 7.22 -2.62
CA THR A 174 -5.58 7.76 -3.98
C THR A 174 -4.26 8.52 -4.13
N LEU A 175 -3.19 7.79 -4.47
CA LEU A 175 -1.87 8.37 -4.63
C LEU A 175 -1.26 7.85 -5.93
N ALA A 176 -1.05 8.73 -6.89
CA ALA A 176 -0.45 8.43 -8.17
C ALA A 176 1.06 8.61 -8.08
N ARG A 177 1.80 7.50 -8.02
CA ARG A 177 3.27 7.53 -8.07
C ARG A 177 3.78 6.49 -9.04
N THR A 178 4.46 6.94 -10.07
CA THR A 178 5.01 6.10 -11.15
C THR A 178 6.41 5.62 -10.86
N ALA A 179 7.11 6.29 -9.95
CA ALA A 179 8.37 5.86 -9.37
C ALA A 179 8.49 6.42 -7.96
N TRP A 180 9.19 5.68 -7.10
CA TRP A 180 9.40 6.03 -5.71
C TRP A 180 10.84 5.73 -5.31
N GLU A 181 11.48 6.69 -4.65
CA GLU A 181 12.79 6.55 -4.01
C GLU A 181 12.66 6.85 -2.53
N ASP A 182 13.19 5.98 -1.70
CA ASP A 182 13.14 6.11 -0.25
C ASP A 182 14.08 7.21 0.28
N SER A 183 13.92 7.53 1.54
CA SER A 183 14.63 8.58 2.27
C SER A 183 16.16 8.42 2.40
N ALA A 184 16.72 7.26 2.01
CA ALA A 184 18.12 6.89 2.27
C ALA A 184 19.17 7.90 1.76
N ILE A 185 18.92 8.55 0.61
CA ILE A 185 19.86 9.49 -0.02
C ILE A 185 19.51 10.94 0.32
N PHE A 186 18.23 11.27 0.25
CA PHE A 186 17.74 12.66 0.35
C PHE A 186 17.21 13.04 1.72
N GLY A 187 17.15 12.10 2.67
CA GLY A 187 16.58 12.29 4.01
C GLY A 187 15.04 12.27 4.06
N LYS A 188 14.39 12.30 2.89
CA LYS A 188 12.95 12.18 2.70
C LYS A 188 12.65 11.40 1.45
N PRO A 189 11.50 10.73 1.34
CA PRO A 189 11.12 10.04 0.11
C PRO A 189 10.82 11.02 -1.03
N HIS A 190 11.20 10.61 -2.22
CA HIS A 190 10.95 11.34 -3.46
C HIS A 190 10.18 10.46 -4.44
N ALA A 191 9.30 11.08 -5.22
CA ALA A 191 8.50 10.33 -6.17
C ALA A 191 8.12 11.16 -7.40
N THR A 192 7.72 10.45 -8.45
CA THR A 192 7.19 11.07 -9.66
C THR A 192 5.72 10.67 -9.87
N GLU A 193 4.95 11.54 -10.44
CA GLU A 193 3.59 11.31 -10.91
C GLU A 193 3.51 11.60 -12.40
N TYR A 194 2.76 10.79 -13.12
CA TYR A 194 2.33 11.07 -14.49
C TYR A 194 0.82 11.32 -14.51
N ASP A 195 0.43 12.49 -14.99
CA ASP A 195 -0.96 12.89 -15.15
C ASP A 195 -1.31 12.95 -16.62
N SER A 196 -2.03 11.94 -17.11
CA SER A 196 -2.42 11.83 -18.51
C SER A 196 -3.48 12.86 -18.94
N SER A 197 -4.14 13.51 -17.97
CA SER A 197 -5.19 14.51 -18.22
C SER A 197 -4.68 15.94 -18.20
N ALA A 198 -3.45 16.16 -17.72
CA ALA A 198 -2.87 17.49 -17.70
C ALA A 198 -2.51 17.92 -19.12
N GLU A 199 -3.24 18.90 -19.64
CA GLU A 199 -2.81 19.60 -20.83
C GLU A 199 -1.53 20.39 -20.45
N THR A 200 -0.42 19.99 -21.03
CA THR A 200 0.80 20.79 -20.96
C THR A 200 0.62 22.00 -21.85
N ALA A 201 0.12 23.08 -21.29
CA ALA A 201 0.40 24.40 -21.83
C ALA A 201 1.89 24.70 -21.53
N ASP A 202 2.79 23.92 -22.09
CA ASP A 202 4.20 24.22 -22.04
C ASP A 202 4.46 25.37 -23.04
N THR A 203 4.59 26.56 -22.49
CA THR A 203 5.00 27.75 -23.22
C THR A 203 6.52 27.83 -23.35
N ASP A 204 7.27 26.83 -22.92
CA ASP A 204 8.70 26.77 -23.08
C ASP A 204 9.07 26.24 -24.48
N VAL A 205 9.31 27.15 -25.39
CA VAL A 205 9.64 26.94 -26.82
C VAL A 205 10.91 26.11 -27.08
N ASN A 206 11.59 25.64 -26.05
CA ASN A 206 12.82 24.86 -26.16
C ASN A 206 12.63 23.34 -25.99
N TYR A 207 11.45 22.86 -25.61
CA TYR A 207 11.11 21.44 -25.57
C TYR A 207 10.06 21.11 -26.64
N VAL A 208 10.56 20.86 -27.84
CA VAL A 208 9.76 20.31 -28.95
C VAL A 208 9.49 18.82 -28.69
N HIS A 209 8.61 18.52 -27.78
CA HIS A 209 7.82 17.31 -27.84
C HIS A 209 6.36 17.72 -28.12
N GLY A 210 6.03 17.73 -29.40
CA GLY A 210 4.68 17.91 -29.87
C GLY A 210 3.82 16.69 -29.51
N ASN A 211 3.56 16.50 -28.22
CA ASN A 211 2.73 15.43 -27.71
C ASN A 211 1.78 15.99 -26.64
N THR A 212 0.55 15.72 -26.84
CA THR A 212 -0.58 15.88 -25.90
C THR A 212 -0.50 14.87 -24.74
N ASP A 213 0.69 14.52 -24.27
CA ASP A 213 0.94 13.28 -23.56
C ASP A 213 0.98 13.43 -22.03
N GLY A 214 0.35 14.44 -21.48
CA GLY A 214 0.26 14.59 -20.03
C GLY A 214 1.46 15.30 -19.39
N ALA A 215 1.40 15.56 -18.11
CA ALA A 215 2.45 16.20 -17.33
C ALA A 215 3.09 15.25 -16.32
N SER A 216 4.41 15.36 -16.17
CA SER A 216 5.14 14.68 -15.10
C SER A 216 5.42 15.68 -13.98
N THR A 217 5.12 15.29 -12.75
CA THR A 217 5.38 16.09 -11.55
C THR A 217 6.30 15.32 -10.62
N TYR A 218 7.30 16.02 -10.07
CA TYR A 218 8.19 15.49 -9.05
C TYR A 218 7.75 15.99 -7.67
N TYR A 219 7.76 15.09 -6.69
CA TYR A 219 7.36 15.35 -5.32
C TYR A 219 8.45 14.99 -4.32
N GLU A 220 8.61 15.82 -3.31
CA GLU A 220 9.23 15.48 -2.04
C GLU A 220 8.11 15.14 -1.05
N HIS A 221 8.15 13.92 -0.50
CA HIS A 221 7.20 13.42 0.48
C HIS A 221 7.61 13.75 1.92
N GLU A 222 6.68 13.50 2.85
CA GLU A 222 6.87 13.72 4.29
C GLU A 222 7.27 15.18 4.62
N THR A 223 6.69 16.12 3.87
CA THR A 223 6.95 17.56 3.99
C THR A 223 5.67 18.33 4.20
N GLY A 224 5.52 18.96 5.37
CA GLY A 224 4.34 19.76 5.71
C GLY A 224 3.06 18.95 5.90
N LEU A 225 1.91 19.63 5.85
CA LEU A 225 0.57 19.06 6.14
C LEU A 225 -0.36 19.10 4.92
N ASN A 226 0.14 19.53 3.78
CA ASN A 226 -0.67 19.73 2.58
C ASN A 226 0.00 19.15 1.36
N GLN A 227 -0.79 18.78 0.38
CA GLN A 227 -0.27 18.51 -0.96
C GLN A 227 -0.08 19.85 -1.70
N VAL A 228 1.08 20.03 -2.32
CA VAL A 228 1.37 21.15 -3.22
C VAL A 228 1.67 20.58 -4.60
N LYS A 229 0.86 20.97 -5.60
CA LYS A 229 1.02 20.56 -7.00
C LYS A 229 0.81 21.79 -7.89
N GLY A 230 1.78 22.10 -8.76
CA GLY A 230 1.70 23.24 -9.67
C GLY A 230 1.46 24.58 -8.95
N GLY A 231 2.03 24.78 -7.76
CA GLY A 231 1.82 25.98 -6.95
C GLY A 231 0.47 26.05 -6.22
N GLN A 232 -0.41 25.06 -6.41
CA GLN A 232 -1.69 24.99 -5.71
C GLN A 232 -1.54 24.10 -4.46
N THR A 233 -2.08 24.62 -3.34
CA THR A 233 -2.12 23.89 -2.07
C THR A 233 -3.48 23.26 -1.86
N SER A 234 -3.51 21.95 -1.61
CA SER A 234 -4.72 21.18 -1.32
C SER A 234 -4.59 20.37 -0.03
N ALA A 235 -5.71 19.97 0.54
CA ALA A 235 -5.72 19.13 1.72
C ALA A 235 -5.25 17.72 1.39
N ILE A 236 -4.48 17.12 2.28
CA ILE A 236 -4.31 15.66 2.32
C ILE A 236 -5.49 15.12 3.14
N ALA A 237 -6.55 14.73 2.45
CA ALA A 237 -7.72 14.16 3.10
C ALA A 237 -7.41 12.75 3.60
N ALA A 238 -7.55 12.55 4.88
CA ALA A 238 -7.35 11.26 5.52
C ALA A 238 -8.56 10.88 6.36
N ASN A 239 -8.87 9.60 6.43
CA ASN A 239 -9.92 9.09 7.29
C ASN A 239 -9.57 7.69 7.82
N ILE A 240 -10.17 7.37 8.98
CA ILE A 240 -10.21 6.04 9.55
C ILE A 240 -11.61 5.79 10.07
N GLU A 241 -12.15 4.61 9.82
CA GLU A 241 -13.42 4.17 10.34
C GLU A 241 -13.27 2.82 11.02
N SER A 242 -13.82 2.69 12.22
CA SER A 242 -13.81 1.41 12.93
C SER A 242 -14.77 0.43 12.25
N GLY A 243 -14.56 -0.86 12.43
CA GLY A 243 -15.64 -1.83 12.26
C GLY A 243 -16.84 -1.46 13.12
N SER A 244 -18.04 -1.92 12.73
CA SER A 244 -19.22 -1.77 13.57
C SER A 244 -19.02 -2.57 14.85
N PHE A 245 -19.32 -1.95 15.98
CA PHE A 245 -19.29 -2.58 17.29
C PHE A 245 -20.68 -2.51 17.93
N ASP A 246 -20.99 -3.50 18.75
CA ASP A 246 -22.22 -3.67 19.51
C ASP A 246 -21.90 -3.93 20.97
N ILE A 247 -22.94 -4.05 21.79
CA ILE A 247 -22.81 -4.38 23.21
C ILE A 247 -23.51 -5.71 23.52
N GLY A 248 -22.81 -6.57 24.26
CA GLY A 248 -23.38 -7.75 24.88
C GLY A 248 -23.58 -7.58 26.40
N ARG A 249 -23.98 -8.66 27.05
CA ARG A 249 -24.19 -8.67 28.51
C ARG A 249 -22.92 -8.37 29.32
N GLN A 250 -21.75 -8.58 28.75
CA GLN A 250 -20.46 -8.43 29.42
C GLN A 250 -19.57 -7.30 28.81
N GLY A 251 -20.13 -6.39 28.01
CA GLY A 251 -19.41 -5.26 27.45
C GLY A 251 -19.46 -5.17 25.92
N LEU A 252 -18.44 -4.58 25.30
CA LEU A 252 -18.28 -4.53 23.86
C LEU A 252 -18.00 -5.93 23.28
N ALA A 253 -18.34 -6.16 22.03
CA ALA A 253 -18.38 -7.45 21.35
C ALA A 253 -19.59 -8.30 21.78
N GLY A 254 -20.75 -7.77 21.53
CA GLY A 254 -22.04 -8.44 21.74
C GLY A 254 -22.45 -9.29 20.54
N ASP A 255 -23.66 -9.75 20.62
CA ASP A 255 -24.33 -10.55 19.59
C ASP A 255 -25.42 -9.75 18.83
N GLY A 256 -25.38 -8.41 18.94
CA GLY A 256 -26.37 -7.51 18.37
C GLY A 256 -27.74 -7.56 19.05
N GLU A 257 -27.82 -8.16 20.25
CA GLU A 257 -29.09 -8.36 20.95
C GLU A 257 -29.69 -7.07 21.54
N PHE A 258 -28.81 -6.13 21.94
CA PHE A 258 -29.19 -4.90 22.61
C PHE A 258 -29.05 -3.65 21.73
N MET A 259 -29.97 -2.71 21.93
CA MET A 259 -29.75 -1.34 21.46
C MET A 259 -28.75 -0.66 22.38
N MET A 260 -27.81 0.07 21.78
CA MET A 260 -26.79 0.84 22.48
C MET A 260 -27.16 2.33 22.41
N LYS A 261 -27.12 3.00 23.58
CA LYS A 261 -27.26 4.45 23.67
C LYS A 261 -25.92 5.06 24.03
N ILE A 262 -25.34 5.85 23.13
CA ILE A 262 -24.15 6.62 23.36
C ILE A 262 -24.53 8.02 23.82
N ARG A 263 -24.03 8.41 24.99
CA ARG A 263 -24.24 9.75 25.57
C ARG A 263 -23.09 10.70 25.26
N ARG A 264 -21.88 10.13 25.19
CA ARG A 264 -20.67 10.92 25.06
C ARG A 264 -19.58 10.12 24.39
N VAL A 265 -18.76 10.82 23.58
CA VAL A 265 -17.48 10.36 23.07
C VAL A 265 -16.42 11.27 23.60
N LEU A 266 -15.35 10.70 24.17
CA LEU A 266 -14.17 11.42 24.66
C LEU A 266 -13.07 11.20 23.60
N PRO A 267 -12.80 12.21 22.77
CA PRO A 267 -11.73 12.11 21.78
C PRO A 267 -10.37 12.05 22.48
N ASP A 268 -9.49 11.24 21.92
CA ASP A 268 -8.12 11.12 22.39
C ASP A 268 -7.16 11.16 21.18
N PHE A 269 -6.40 12.24 21.07
CA PHE A 269 -5.39 12.42 20.04
C PHE A 269 -4.03 12.57 20.70
N LEU A 270 -3.07 11.78 20.24
CA LEU A 270 -1.67 11.91 20.67
C LEU A 270 -1.05 13.21 20.16
N ALA A 271 -1.50 13.69 19.02
CA ALA A 271 -1.15 14.99 18.44
C ALA A 271 -2.27 15.46 17.51
N GLN A 272 -2.51 16.76 17.49
CA GLN A 272 -3.50 17.37 16.60
C GLN A 272 -3.11 18.80 16.27
N THR A 273 -3.24 19.16 14.99
CA THR A 273 -3.14 20.52 14.45
C THR A 273 -4.39 20.79 13.62
N GLY A 274 -5.03 21.91 13.87
CA GLY A 274 -6.32 22.23 13.24
C GLY A 274 -7.46 21.34 13.71
N ASP A 275 -8.51 21.27 12.91
CA ASP A 275 -9.73 20.54 13.24
C ASP A 275 -9.70 19.13 12.67
N ALA A 276 -10.31 18.20 13.39
CA ALA A 276 -10.70 16.88 12.89
C ALA A 276 -12.22 16.74 12.97
N ARG A 277 -12.78 15.84 12.21
CA ARG A 277 -14.21 15.56 12.20
C ARG A 277 -14.46 14.15 12.70
N VAL A 278 -15.45 13.99 13.57
CA VAL A 278 -15.90 12.71 14.10
C VAL A 278 -17.34 12.46 13.70
N THR A 279 -17.59 11.30 13.11
CA THR A 279 -18.95 10.86 12.72
C THR A 279 -19.23 9.51 13.35
N LEU A 280 -20.44 9.36 13.90
CA LEU A 280 -20.98 8.09 14.37
C LEU A 280 -21.94 7.56 13.30
N ASN A 281 -21.63 6.45 12.69
CA ASN A 281 -22.51 5.76 11.75
C ASN A 281 -23.33 4.71 12.51
N LEU A 282 -24.65 4.79 12.39
CA LEU A 282 -25.60 4.02 13.17
C LEU A 282 -26.24 2.94 12.29
N ARG A 283 -26.33 1.71 12.80
CA ARG A 283 -27.00 0.59 12.15
C ARG A 283 -28.02 -0.01 13.10
N ASP A 284 -29.25 -0.20 12.62
CA ASP A 284 -30.32 -0.82 13.41
C ASP A 284 -30.34 -2.33 13.27
N PHE A 285 -29.76 -2.85 12.17
CA PHE A 285 -29.68 -4.28 11.87
C PHE A 285 -28.29 -4.65 11.37
N PRO A 286 -27.73 -5.79 11.84
CA PRO A 286 -26.38 -6.24 11.43
C PRO A 286 -26.21 -6.46 9.92
N ASN A 287 -27.29 -6.86 9.24
CA ASN A 287 -27.28 -7.12 7.80
C ASN A 287 -27.36 -5.87 6.90
N GLN A 288 -27.29 -4.68 7.47
CA GLN A 288 -27.28 -3.45 6.69
C GLN A 288 -25.88 -3.17 6.15
N THR A 289 -25.74 -3.08 4.82
CA THR A 289 -24.48 -2.72 4.16
C THR A 289 -24.09 -1.25 4.35
N LYS A 290 -25.09 -0.39 4.64
CA LYS A 290 -24.90 1.04 4.93
C LYS A 290 -25.51 1.40 6.28
N ALA A 291 -24.96 2.43 6.91
CA ALA A 291 -25.54 2.99 8.11
C ALA A 291 -26.99 3.44 7.84
N SER A 292 -27.91 3.19 8.80
CA SER A 292 -29.29 3.68 8.74
C SER A 292 -29.35 5.19 8.87
N SER A 293 -28.45 5.75 9.68
CA SER A 293 -28.28 7.19 9.90
C SER A 293 -26.87 7.49 10.39
N SER A 294 -26.52 8.75 10.38
CA SER A 294 -25.23 9.21 10.90
C SER A 294 -25.44 10.42 11.80
N LEU A 295 -24.68 10.51 12.89
CA LEU A 295 -24.61 11.68 13.75
C LEU A 295 -23.26 12.37 13.60
N GLY A 296 -23.27 13.66 13.35
CA GLY A 296 -22.09 14.45 13.02
C GLY A 296 -22.13 14.96 11.57
N PRO A 297 -20.99 15.36 10.98
CA PRO A 297 -19.69 15.36 11.62
C PRO A 297 -19.56 16.37 12.76
N PHE A 298 -19.04 15.94 13.89
CA PHE A 298 -18.67 16.82 15.00
C PHE A 298 -17.26 17.36 14.77
N THR A 299 -17.11 18.67 14.70
CA THR A 299 -15.78 19.29 14.59
C THR A 299 -15.11 19.33 15.95
N ILE A 300 -13.92 18.79 16.04
CA ILE A 300 -13.10 18.73 17.25
C ILE A 300 -11.69 19.24 17.00
N ASN A 301 -11.10 19.85 18.01
CA ASN A 301 -9.73 20.35 17.99
C ASN A 301 -9.03 20.02 19.30
N SER A 302 -7.79 20.46 19.47
CA SER A 302 -6.96 20.18 20.65
C SER A 302 -7.56 20.64 22.00
N SER A 303 -8.56 21.54 21.96
CA SER A 303 -9.27 22.01 23.18
C SER A 303 -10.58 21.23 23.44
N SER A 304 -11.00 20.36 22.51
CA SER A 304 -12.25 19.62 22.64
C SER A 304 -12.11 18.47 23.63
N THR A 305 -12.79 18.54 24.75
CA THR A 305 -12.71 17.54 25.82
C THR A 305 -13.71 16.40 25.65
N LYS A 306 -14.83 16.67 24.96
CA LYS A 306 -15.92 15.69 24.79
C LYS A 306 -16.82 16.06 23.60
N ILE A 307 -17.50 15.05 23.09
CA ILE A 307 -18.63 15.16 22.18
C ILE A 307 -19.86 14.63 22.90
N ASP A 308 -20.79 15.51 23.30
CA ASP A 308 -22.07 15.08 23.86
C ASP A 308 -23.01 14.70 22.71
N THR A 309 -23.64 13.52 22.79
CA THR A 309 -24.48 12.95 21.75
C THR A 309 -25.66 12.20 22.32
N ARG A 310 -26.60 11.78 21.46
CA ARG A 310 -27.73 10.93 21.79
C ARG A 310 -27.91 9.83 20.75
N ALA A 311 -26.79 9.23 20.35
CA ALA A 311 -26.81 8.12 19.41
C ALA A 311 -27.52 6.92 20.01
N ARG A 312 -28.41 6.29 19.24
CA ARG A 312 -29.08 5.06 19.60
C ARG A 312 -29.16 4.15 18.40
N ALA A 313 -28.52 3.02 18.47
CA ALA A 313 -28.55 2.00 17.43
C ALA A 313 -28.14 0.65 18.00
N ARG A 314 -28.28 -0.39 17.21
CA ARG A 314 -27.84 -1.73 17.57
C ARG A 314 -26.31 -1.88 17.37
N GLU A 315 -25.82 -1.34 16.28
CA GLU A 315 -24.39 -1.29 15.93
C GLU A 315 -23.98 0.14 15.59
N ILE A 316 -22.75 0.49 15.92
CA ILE A 316 -22.21 1.82 15.67
C ILE A 316 -20.77 1.66 15.16
N SER A 317 -20.39 2.42 14.12
CA SER A 317 -18.99 2.66 13.75
C SER A 317 -18.61 4.11 14.01
N LEU A 318 -17.35 4.32 14.35
CA LEU A 318 -16.74 5.63 14.59
C LEU A 318 -15.85 5.96 13.40
N LYS A 319 -16.10 7.08 12.73
CA LYS A 319 -15.25 7.62 11.67
C LYS A 319 -14.58 8.90 12.14
N VAL A 320 -13.27 8.99 11.91
CA VAL A 320 -12.47 10.19 12.12
C VAL A 320 -11.88 10.60 10.80
N GLU A 321 -11.97 11.89 10.44
CA GLU A 321 -11.46 12.39 9.17
C GLU A 321 -10.98 13.84 9.27
N ASN A 322 -10.14 14.23 8.31
CA ASN A 322 -9.83 15.63 8.01
C ASN A 322 -10.07 15.90 6.52
N THR A 323 -10.43 17.14 6.20
CA THR A 323 -10.80 17.52 4.82
C THR A 323 -10.26 18.89 4.40
N SER A 324 -9.56 19.59 5.29
CA SER A 324 -9.06 20.94 5.03
C SER A 324 -7.54 21.02 5.12
N THR A 325 -6.98 22.04 4.50
CA THR A 325 -5.54 22.31 4.54
C THR A 325 -5.05 22.61 5.95
N GLY A 326 -3.81 22.27 6.25
CA GLY A 326 -3.17 22.53 7.55
C GLY A 326 -3.68 21.65 8.69
N GLN A 327 -4.44 20.61 8.39
CA GLN A 327 -4.95 19.65 9.37
C GLN A 327 -4.05 18.42 9.49
N PHE A 328 -3.79 18.04 10.73
CA PHE A 328 -3.04 16.85 11.08
C PHE A 328 -3.58 16.24 12.36
N TRP A 329 -3.61 14.91 12.44
CA TRP A 329 -3.94 14.21 13.68
C TRP A 329 -3.22 12.88 13.78
N LYS A 330 -2.88 12.53 15.01
CA LYS A 330 -2.41 11.21 15.40
C LYS A 330 -3.41 10.65 16.40
N LEU A 331 -4.13 9.60 15.97
CA LEU A 331 -5.19 9.01 16.75
C LEU A 331 -4.66 8.30 17.99
N GLY A 332 -5.27 8.56 19.14
CA GLY A 332 -5.10 7.82 20.38
C GLY A 332 -6.27 6.84 20.60
N THR A 333 -6.62 6.63 21.84
CA THR A 333 -7.68 5.71 22.23
C THR A 333 -8.96 6.46 22.58
N PHE A 334 -9.94 6.47 21.71
CA PHE A 334 -11.26 7.04 22.00
C PHE A 334 -11.95 6.26 23.14
N ARG A 335 -12.59 7.02 24.03
CA ARG A 335 -13.46 6.47 25.07
C ARG A 335 -14.90 6.82 24.77
N ILE A 336 -15.80 5.86 24.93
CA ILE A 336 -17.21 5.99 24.63
C ILE A 336 -18.01 5.70 25.90
N ASP A 337 -18.85 6.66 26.29
CA ASP A 337 -19.83 6.49 27.39
C ASP A 337 -21.14 5.97 26.78
N PHE A 338 -21.41 4.69 27.01
CA PHE A 338 -22.57 4.01 26.45
C PHE A 338 -23.38 3.27 27.54
N GLN A 339 -24.65 3.01 27.24
CA GLN A 339 -25.57 2.24 28.08
C GLN A 339 -26.41 1.34 27.21
N PRO A 340 -26.76 0.12 27.71
CA PRO A 340 -27.80 -0.68 27.11
C PRO A 340 -29.16 0.04 27.18
N ASP A 341 -29.92 0.03 26.10
CA ASP A 341 -31.19 0.74 25.95
C ASP A 341 -32.30 -0.20 25.41
N GLY A 342 -32.41 -1.39 26.04
CA GLY A 342 -33.37 -2.40 25.66
C GLY A 342 -33.01 -3.24 24.45
N ARG A 343 -33.92 -4.08 24.00
CA ARG A 343 -33.78 -5.02 22.87
C ARG A 343 -34.52 -4.58 21.61
N ARG A 344 -35.20 -3.44 21.63
CA ARG A 344 -35.99 -2.89 20.53
C ARG A 344 -35.56 -1.49 20.17
#